data_57f73821ec1f771d5827c6ad7e2d81ae
#
_entry.id   57f73821ec1f771d5827c6ad7e2d81ae
#
_cell.length_a   1.000
_cell.length_b   1.000
_cell.length_c   1.000
_cell.angle_alpha   90.00
_cell.angle_beta   90.00
_cell.angle_gamma   90.00
#
_symmetry.space_group_name_H-M   'P 1'
#
loop_
_entity.id
_entity.type
_entity.pdbx_description
1 polymer ?
#
loop_
_entity_poly.entity_id
_entity_poly.type
_entity_poly.pdbx_seq_one_letter_code
_entity_poly.pdbx_strand_id
1 'polypeptide(L)'
;AAMIKAKSLGKMIVAHCEDERYGTSPESEYLQVERDLKLVSKTGCKYHLCHASTKESIQLIRDAKKAGLPVSAETAPHYLVFCDEDVKDSGDFKMNPPIRKKADQEALIQGICDGTIDMIATDHAPHSAEEKSKGFKNSLNGIVGLETAFPLIYTNFVKKGIITFGQLIDLMSNNPRKIFNIPSSNKDGILVEVNAKHNVKREEF
;
A
#
# COMPACT_ATOMS: atom_id res chain seq x y z
N ALA A 1 13.51 -9.03 -20.09
CA ALA A 1 13.33 -10.49 -20.07
C ALA A 1 12.17 -10.92 -19.17
N ALA A 2 12.13 -10.54 -17.85
CA ALA A 2 11.12 -11.01 -16.89
C ALA A 2 9.67 -10.70 -17.31
N MET A 3 9.35 -9.46 -17.67
CA MET A 3 7.98 -9.08 -18.10
C MET A 3 7.54 -9.81 -19.36
N ILE A 4 8.42 -10.05 -20.33
CA ILE A 4 8.10 -10.83 -21.54
C ILE A 4 7.72 -12.26 -21.14
N LYS A 5 8.49 -12.89 -20.26
CA LYS A 5 8.21 -14.23 -19.75
C LYS A 5 6.92 -14.29 -18.94
N ALA A 6 6.71 -13.33 -18.03
CA ALA A 6 5.48 -13.25 -17.26
C ALA A 6 4.25 -13.11 -18.17
N LYS A 7 4.31 -12.22 -19.17
CA LYS A 7 3.25 -12.05 -20.17
C LYS A 7 2.96 -13.36 -20.91
N SER A 8 3.97 -14.08 -21.38
CA SER A 8 3.79 -15.36 -22.10
C SER A 8 3.15 -16.45 -21.25
N LEU A 9 3.26 -16.35 -19.93
CA LEU A 9 2.68 -17.28 -18.95
C LEU A 9 1.32 -16.78 -18.40
N GLY A 10 0.80 -15.64 -18.87
CA GLY A 10 -0.42 -15.03 -18.34
C GLY A 10 -0.28 -14.55 -16.88
N LYS A 11 0.95 -14.34 -16.43
CA LYS A 11 1.24 -13.89 -15.05
C LYS A 11 1.43 -12.38 -14.97
N MET A 12 1.23 -11.83 -13.79
CA MET A 12 1.46 -10.43 -13.45
C MET A 12 2.82 -10.29 -12.75
N ILE A 13 3.49 -9.16 -12.97
CA ILE A 13 4.61 -8.74 -12.13
C ILE A 13 4.04 -7.93 -10.97
N VAL A 14 4.39 -8.31 -9.75
CA VAL A 14 4.06 -7.64 -8.50
C VAL A 14 5.37 -7.08 -7.97
N ALA A 15 5.47 -5.76 -7.81
CA ALA A 15 6.75 -5.10 -7.63
C ALA A 15 6.79 -4.23 -6.37
N HIS A 16 7.72 -4.57 -5.48
CA HIS A 16 8.32 -3.64 -4.54
C HIS A 16 9.32 -2.78 -5.32
N CYS A 17 9.07 -1.48 -5.40
CA CYS A 17 9.91 -0.58 -6.19
C CYS A 17 10.90 0.15 -5.29
N GLU A 18 12.16 -0.21 -5.41
CA GLU A 18 13.27 0.39 -4.69
C GLU A 18 14.54 0.37 -5.53
N ASP A 19 15.05 1.54 -5.87
CA ASP A 19 16.36 1.70 -6.50
C ASP A 19 17.37 2.10 -5.43
N GLU A 20 18.19 1.14 -5.00
CA GLU A 20 19.17 1.30 -3.91
C GLU A 20 20.12 2.50 -4.09
N ARG A 21 20.30 2.96 -5.33
CA ARG A 21 21.15 4.13 -5.64
C ARG A 21 20.65 5.41 -4.98
N TYR A 22 19.35 5.47 -4.69
CA TYR A 22 18.71 6.64 -4.10
C TYR A 22 18.37 6.46 -2.61
N GLY A 23 18.77 5.32 -2.01
CA GLY A 23 18.49 5.01 -0.62
C GLY A 23 17.01 5.09 -0.29
N THR A 24 16.65 5.81 0.76
CA THR A 24 15.25 5.96 1.21
C THR A 24 14.53 7.18 0.63
N SER A 25 15.13 7.89 -0.33
CA SER A 25 14.50 9.06 -0.93
C SER A 25 13.31 8.67 -1.84
N PRO A 26 12.38 9.59 -2.14
CA PRO A 26 11.25 9.31 -3.04
C PRO A 26 11.68 8.80 -4.43
N GLU A 27 12.84 9.25 -4.91
CA GLU A 27 13.45 8.85 -6.18
C GLU A 27 13.65 7.33 -6.27
N SER A 28 13.95 6.69 -5.16
CA SER A 28 14.12 5.24 -5.08
C SER A 28 12.88 4.49 -5.56
N GLU A 29 11.70 4.97 -5.23
CA GLU A 29 10.43 4.38 -5.62
C GLU A 29 10.01 4.82 -7.04
N TYR A 30 9.79 6.11 -7.25
CA TYR A 30 9.10 6.56 -8.47
C TYR A 30 9.95 6.42 -9.74
N LEU A 31 11.29 6.50 -9.69
CA LEU A 31 12.12 6.26 -10.87
C LEU A 31 12.09 4.80 -11.31
N GLN A 32 11.99 3.87 -10.36
CA GLN A 32 11.79 2.47 -10.72
C GLN A 32 10.39 2.24 -11.28
N VAL A 33 9.35 2.83 -10.70
CA VAL A 33 7.99 2.78 -11.25
C VAL A 33 7.96 3.31 -12.68
N GLU A 34 8.58 4.45 -12.96
CA GLU A 34 8.67 5.03 -14.31
C GLU A 34 9.34 4.07 -15.30
N ARG A 35 10.47 3.47 -14.90
CA ARG A 35 11.18 2.45 -15.69
C ARG A 35 10.27 1.27 -16.00
N ASP A 36 9.58 0.75 -14.99
CA ASP A 36 8.75 -0.44 -15.11
C ASP A 36 7.51 -0.17 -15.98
N LEU A 37 6.88 0.99 -15.87
CA LEU A 37 5.77 1.40 -16.73
C LEU A 37 6.17 1.53 -18.21
N LYS A 38 7.39 2.01 -18.50
CA LYS A 38 7.95 1.99 -19.87
C LYS A 38 8.10 0.56 -20.41
N LEU A 39 8.43 -0.40 -19.55
CA LEU A 39 8.49 -1.82 -19.91
C LEU A 39 7.08 -2.43 -20.06
N VAL A 40 6.14 -2.07 -19.21
CA VAL A 40 4.73 -2.47 -19.33
C VAL A 40 4.15 -2.01 -20.67
N SER A 41 4.37 -0.76 -21.05
CA SER A 41 3.93 -0.22 -22.35
C SER A 41 4.49 -1.01 -23.54
N LYS A 42 5.75 -1.43 -23.47
CA LYS A 42 6.40 -2.23 -24.53
C LYS A 42 5.97 -3.68 -24.56
N THR A 43 5.64 -4.27 -23.43
CA THR A 43 5.40 -5.72 -23.32
C THR A 43 3.93 -6.07 -23.20
N GLY A 44 3.08 -5.16 -22.73
CA GLY A 44 1.70 -5.44 -22.35
C GLY A 44 1.58 -6.43 -21.19
N CYS A 45 2.62 -6.58 -20.37
CA CYS A 45 2.60 -7.40 -19.16
C CYS A 45 1.70 -6.76 -18.09
N LYS A 46 0.87 -7.56 -17.41
CA LYS A 46 0.16 -7.07 -16.22
C LYS A 46 1.17 -6.69 -15.14
N TYR A 47 0.95 -5.57 -14.48
CA TYR A 47 1.85 -5.03 -13.47
C TYR A 47 1.07 -4.52 -12.26
N HIS A 48 1.58 -4.79 -11.08
CA HIS A 48 1.03 -4.30 -9.82
C HIS A 48 2.14 -3.64 -9.01
N LEU A 49 1.92 -2.38 -8.62
CA LEU A 49 2.80 -1.62 -7.73
C LEU A 49 2.40 -1.90 -6.29
N CYS A 50 3.30 -2.50 -5.50
CA CYS A 50 3.09 -2.72 -4.06
C CYS A 50 3.29 -1.43 -3.27
N HIS A 51 2.54 -1.30 -2.16
CA HIS A 51 2.71 -0.33 -1.09
C HIS A 51 3.25 1.04 -1.54
N ALA A 52 2.65 1.62 -2.58
CA ALA A 52 3.03 2.93 -3.09
C ALA A 52 3.03 3.99 -1.98
N SER A 53 4.08 4.78 -1.91
CA SER A 53 4.28 5.76 -0.84
C SER A 53 4.47 7.21 -1.34
N THR A 54 4.75 7.42 -2.63
CA THR A 54 5.07 8.75 -3.18
C THR A 54 3.99 9.29 -4.12
N LYS A 55 3.78 10.60 -4.11
CA LYS A 55 2.84 11.28 -5.01
C LYS A 55 3.22 11.12 -6.49
N GLU A 56 4.52 11.07 -6.78
CA GLU A 56 5.03 10.86 -8.14
C GLU A 56 4.63 9.48 -8.65
N SER A 57 4.77 8.42 -7.84
CA SER A 57 4.31 7.07 -8.21
C SER A 57 2.80 7.02 -8.47
N ILE A 58 2.00 7.69 -7.65
CA ILE A 58 0.55 7.77 -7.85
C ILE A 58 0.22 8.49 -9.16
N GLN A 59 0.92 9.58 -9.48
CA GLN A 59 0.70 10.28 -10.75
C GLN A 59 1.08 9.40 -11.94
N LEU A 60 2.19 8.68 -11.87
CA LEU A 60 2.63 7.75 -12.92
C LEU A 60 1.61 6.61 -13.14
N ILE A 61 1.07 6.03 -12.07
CA ILE A 61 0.03 4.99 -12.17
C ILE A 61 -1.27 5.57 -12.75
N ARG A 62 -1.67 6.77 -12.34
CA ARG A 62 -2.85 7.46 -12.87
C ARG A 62 -2.75 7.65 -14.39
N ASP A 63 -1.60 8.10 -14.86
CA ASP A 63 -1.34 8.33 -16.29
C ASP A 63 -1.26 7.01 -17.06
N ALA A 64 -0.64 5.99 -16.50
CA ALA A 64 -0.61 4.65 -17.07
C ALA A 64 -2.02 4.04 -17.23
N LYS A 65 -2.88 4.18 -16.22
CA LYS A 65 -4.29 3.75 -16.29
C LYS A 65 -5.07 4.51 -17.38
N LYS A 66 -4.91 5.84 -17.45
CA LYS A 66 -5.51 6.67 -18.51
C LYS A 66 -5.05 6.25 -19.90
N ALA A 67 -3.81 5.82 -20.04
CA ALA A 67 -3.26 5.28 -21.28
C ALA A 67 -3.70 3.84 -21.60
N GLY A 68 -4.55 3.24 -20.75
CA GLY A 68 -5.06 1.88 -20.94
C GLY A 68 -4.04 0.77 -20.67
N LEU A 69 -2.95 1.06 -19.96
CA LEU A 69 -1.97 0.04 -19.58
C LEU A 69 -2.55 -0.91 -18.53
N PRO A 70 -2.19 -2.20 -18.56
CA PRO A 70 -2.68 -3.19 -17.62
C PRO A 70 -1.97 -3.10 -16.26
N VAL A 71 -2.21 -2.01 -15.55
CA VAL A 71 -1.57 -1.70 -14.27
C VAL A 71 -2.57 -1.60 -13.13
N SER A 72 -2.13 -1.96 -11.94
CA SER A 72 -2.81 -1.74 -10.67
C SER A 72 -1.82 -1.32 -9.59
N ALA A 73 -2.31 -0.75 -8.50
CA ALA A 73 -1.49 -0.29 -7.40
C ALA A 73 -2.19 -0.48 -6.06
N GLU A 74 -1.39 -0.63 -5.02
CA GLU A 74 -1.83 -0.61 -3.63
C GLU A 74 -1.06 0.43 -2.81
N THR A 75 -1.62 0.81 -1.68
CA THR A 75 -0.93 1.54 -0.62
C THR A 75 -1.21 0.87 0.72
N ALA A 76 -0.55 1.32 1.78
CA ALA A 76 -0.74 0.74 3.11
C ALA A 76 -1.45 1.69 4.08
N PRO A 77 -2.12 1.17 5.12
CA PRO A 77 -2.83 1.98 6.11
C PRO A 77 -1.94 3.04 6.76
N HIS A 78 -0.69 2.72 7.05
CA HIS A 78 0.24 3.63 7.70
C HIS A 78 0.62 4.83 6.82
N TYR A 79 0.72 4.69 5.49
CA TYR A 79 0.94 5.82 4.59
C TYR A 79 -0.28 6.73 4.44
N LEU A 80 -1.48 6.21 4.68
CA LEU A 80 -2.71 6.99 4.64
C LEU A 80 -2.95 7.78 5.92
N VAL A 81 -2.44 7.30 7.06
CA VAL A 81 -2.73 7.87 8.38
C VAL A 81 -1.60 8.73 8.90
N PHE A 82 -0.35 8.41 8.60
CA PHE A 82 0.84 9.13 9.06
C PHE A 82 1.51 9.91 7.93
N CYS A 83 2.18 11.01 8.29
CA CYS A 83 3.16 11.70 7.47
C CYS A 83 4.46 11.89 8.29
N ASP A 84 5.50 12.46 7.69
CA ASP A 84 6.81 12.64 8.31
C ASP A 84 6.78 13.46 9.60
N GLU A 85 5.81 14.37 9.75
CA GLU A 85 5.59 15.16 10.99
C GLU A 85 5.15 14.29 12.18
N ASP A 86 4.58 13.12 11.94
CA ASP A 86 4.14 12.17 12.96
C ASP A 86 5.27 11.21 13.41
N VAL A 87 6.34 11.11 12.61
CA VAL A 87 7.43 10.17 12.83
C VAL A 87 8.26 10.58 14.04
N LYS A 88 8.46 9.63 14.96
CA LYS A 88 9.27 9.79 16.16
C LYS A 88 10.57 8.99 16.03
N ASP A 89 11.57 9.32 16.85
CA ASP A 89 12.79 8.50 16.99
C ASP A 89 12.50 7.19 17.74
N SER A 90 11.68 6.36 17.10
CA SER A 90 11.31 5.03 17.58
C SER A 90 11.37 4.04 16.42
N GLY A 91 11.84 2.84 16.69
CA GLY A 91 11.80 1.75 15.72
C GLY A 91 10.40 1.40 15.22
N ASP A 92 9.36 1.74 15.99
CA ASP A 92 7.97 1.50 15.60
C ASP A 92 7.56 2.24 14.32
N PHE A 93 8.22 3.37 14.03
CA PHE A 93 8.00 4.15 12.80
C PHE A 93 8.92 3.75 11.64
N LYS A 94 9.75 2.71 11.82
CA LYS A 94 10.69 2.28 10.78
C LYS A 94 10.10 1.18 9.91
N MET A 95 9.81 1.53 8.66
CA MET A 95 9.38 0.63 7.59
C MET A 95 10.04 1.03 6.26
N ASN A 96 9.91 0.20 5.25
CA ASN A 96 10.39 0.48 3.89
C ASN A 96 9.32 0.10 2.86
N PRO A 97 8.86 1.04 2.04
CA PRO A 97 9.20 2.48 1.98
C PRO A 97 8.95 3.23 3.31
N PRO A 98 9.72 4.31 3.59
CA PRO A 98 9.49 5.09 4.79
C PRO A 98 8.21 5.95 4.66
N ILE A 99 7.67 6.38 5.82
CA ILE A 99 6.61 7.37 5.87
C ILE A 99 7.08 8.66 5.18
N ARG A 100 6.25 9.19 4.30
CA ARG A 100 6.57 10.32 3.43
C ARG A 100 5.97 11.62 3.95
N LYS A 101 6.19 12.70 3.18
CA LYS A 101 5.67 14.03 3.50
C LYS A 101 4.15 14.08 3.40
N LYS A 102 3.59 15.12 4.00
CA LYS A 102 2.14 15.39 3.97
C LYS A 102 1.57 15.41 2.54
N ALA A 103 2.29 15.99 1.60
CA ALA A 103 1.86 16.04 0.19
C ALA A 103 1.78 14.64 -0.46
N ASP A 104 2.61 13.70 -0.04
CA ASP A 104 2.53 12.31 -0.50
C ASP A 104 1.31 11.62 0.09
N GLN A 105 1.07 11.77 1.40
CA GLN A 105 -0.12 11.26 2.07
C GLN A 105 -1.40 11.76 1.38
N GLU A 106 -1.49 13.05 1.08
CA GLU A 106 -2.65 13.66 0.41
C GLU A 106 -2.87 13.08 -0.99
N ALA A 107 -1.80 12.83 -1.75
CA ALA A 107 -1.89 12.18 -3.05
C ALA A 107 -2.36 10.73 -2.97
N LEU A 108 -1.94 9.98 -1.94
CA LEU A 108 -2.41 8.62 -1.69
C LEU A 108 -3.91 8.61 -1.32
N ILE A 109 -4.34 9.55 -0.45
CA ILE A 109 -5.76 9.71 -0.09
C ILE A 109 -6.59 10.03 -1.34
N GLN A 110 -6.14 10.97 -2.17
CA GLN A 110 -6.78 11.25 -3.45
C GLN A 110 -6.84 9.99 -4.32
N GLY A 111 -5.76 9.20 -4.36
CA GLY A 111 -5.67 7.98 -5.16
C GLY A 111 -6.67 6.89 -4.77
N ILE A 112 -6.98 6.73 -3.47
CA ILE A 112 -8.05 5.80 -3.04
C ILE A 112 -9.44 6.34 -3.35
N CYS A 113 -9.62 7.67 -3.39
CA CYS A 113 -10.90 8.29 -3.71
C CYS A 113 -11.23 8.24 -5.21
N ASP A 114 -10.24 8.44 -6.07
CA ASP A 114 -10.42 8.54 -7.53
C ASP A 114 -10.21 7.20 -8.28
N GLY A 115 -9.86 6.13 -7.55
CA GLY A 115 -9.63 4.80 -8.13
C GLY A 115 -8.27 4.63 -8.81
N THR A 116 -7.34 5.56 -8.62
CA THR A 116 -5.94 5.38 -9.03
C THR A 116 -5.28 4.26 -8.25
N ILE A 117 -5.54 4.18 -6.94
CA ILE A 117 -5.14 3.08 -6.07
C ILE A 117 -6.30 2.08 -6.02
N ASP A 118 -6.01 0.83 -6.30
CA ASP A 118 -7.01 -0.23 -6.41
C ASP A 118 -7.29 -0.92 -5.09
N MET A 119 -6.32 -0.98 -4.19
CA MET A 119 -6.46 -1.70 -2.93
C MET A 119 -5.58 -1.14 -1.81
N ILE A 120 -5.92 -1.54 -0.59
CA ILE A 120 -5.13 -1.29 0.62
C ILE A 120 -4.60 -2.62 1.11
N ALA A 121 -3.27 -2.74 1.17
CA ALA A 121 -2.56 -3.90 1.71
C ALA A 121 -1.75 -3.48 2.94
N THR A 122 -1.64 -4.35 3.93
CA THR A 122 -1.09 -3.97 5.24
C THR A 122 0.43 -3.85 5.26
N ASP A 123 1.09 -4.56 4.39
CA ASP A 123 2.54 -4.78 4.46
C ASP A 123 2.98 -5.23 5.86
N HIS A 124 2.18 -6.16 6.45
CA HIS A 124 2.35 -6.65 7.82
C HIS A 124 3.69 -7.38 7.97
N ALA A 125 4.61 -6.76 8.68
CA ALA A 125 5.96 -7.28 8.93
C ALA A 125 6.32 -7.11 10.42
N PRO A 126 5.89 -8.04 11.29
CA PRO A 126 6.13 -7.95 12.73
C PRO A 126 7.58 -8.26 13.06
N HIS A 127 8.09 -7.56 14.06
CA HIS A 127 9.40 -7.76 14.66
C HIS A 127 9.28 -7.78 16.17
N SER A 128 10.20 -8.47 16.83
CA SER A 128 10.23 -8.54 18.28
C SER A 128 10.43 -7.17 18.94
N ALA A 129 10.01 -7.02 20.17
CA ALA A 129 10.23 -5.80 20.95
C ALA A 129 11.71 -5.44 21.03
N GLU A 130 12.62 -6.42 21.12
CA GLU A 130 14.07 -6.19 21.11
C GLU A 130 14.54 -5.58 19.78
N GLU A 131 14.09 -6.12 18.63
CA GLU A 131 14.46 -5.62 17.31
C GLU A 131 13.96 -4.20 17.06
N LYS A 132 12.79 -3.84 17.60
CA LYS A 132 12.19 -2.52 17.47
C LYS A 132 12.62 -1.51 18.52
N SER A 133 13.31 -1.94 19.59
CA SER A 133 13.79 -1.05 20.68
C SER A 133 15.08 -0.29 20.38
N LYS A 134 15.71 -0.54 19.22
CA LYS A 134 17.04 -0.01 18.87
C LYS A 134 17.01 1.44 18.30
N GLY A 135 15.90 2.14 18.47
CA GLY A 135 15.64 3.47 17.89
C GLY A 135 15.38 3.43 16.39
N PHE A 136 15.00 4.56 15.80
CA PHE A 136 14.64 4.63 14.39
C PHE A 136 15.75 4.12 13.45
N LYS A 137 17.00 4.53 13.71
CA LYS A 137 18.14 4.20 12.82
C LYS A 137 18.48 2.72 12.79
N ASN A 138 18.45 2.03 13.92
CA ASN A 138 19.05 0.69 14.06
C ASN A 138 18.00 -0.44 14.15
N SER A 139 16.72 -0.11 14.23
CA SER A 139 15.64 -1.11 14.22
C SER A 139 15.46 -1.72 12.82
N LEU A 140 14.87 -2.89 12.73
CA LEU A 140 14.50 -3.51 11.46
C LEU A 140 13.28 -2.79 10.84
N ASN A 141 13.19 -2.83 9.52
CA ASN A 141 12.06 -2.31 8.78
C ASN A 141 10.84 -3.23 8.94
N GLY A 142 9.69 -2.67 9.26
CA GLY A 142 8.43 -3.40 9.34
C GLY A 142 7.47 -2.77 10.34
N ILE A 143 6.19 -3.00 10.12
CA ILE A 143 5.10 -2.51 10.96
C ILE A 143 4.01 -3.60 11.06
N VAL A 144 3.37 -3.70 12.23
CA VAL A 144 2.16 -4.51 12.39
C VAL A 144 0.95 -3.77 11.82
N GLY A 145 0.04 -4.47 11.17
CA GLY A 145 -1.08 -3.80 10.52
C GLY A 145 -2.27 -4.72 10.24
N LEU A 146 -2.11 -6.04 10.34
CA LEU A 146 -3.13 -6.98 9.89
C LEU A 146 -4.44 -6.82 10.70
N GLU A 147 -4.33 -6.76 12.02
CA GLU A 147 -5.47 -6.65 12.94
C GLU A 147 -6.06 -5.24 12.97
N THR A 148 -5.24 -4.24 12.70
CA THR A 148 -5.63 -2.82 12.85
C THR A 148 -6.05 -2.16 11.54
N ALA A 149 -5.77 -2.73 10.38
CA ALA A 149 -6.01 -2.10 9.08
C ALA A 149 -7.48 -1.68 8.89
N PHE A 150 -8.42 -2.61 9.07
CA PHE A 150 -9.83 -2.32 8.86
C PHE A 150 -10.36 -1.25 9.83
N PRO A 151 -10.21 -1.37 11.17
CA PRO A 151 -10.69 -0.35 12.09
C PRO A 151 -10.01 0.99 11.90
N LEU A 152 -8.72 1.02 11.50
CA LEU A 152 -7.97 2.24 11.25
C LEU A 152 -8.54 3.01 10.04
N ILE A 153 -8.73 2.32 8.91
CA ILE A 153 -9.28 2.93 7.70
C ILE A 153 -10.77 3.29 7.90
N TYR A 154 -11.54 2.43 8.52
CA TYR A 154 -12.93 2.73 8.85
C TYR A 154 -13.06 4.00 9.69
N THR A 155 -12.27 4.13 10.75
CA THR A 155 -12.33 5.27 11.67
C THR A 155 -11.87 6.57 11.02
N ASN A 156 -10.77 6.52 10.25
CA ASN A 156 -10.15 7.73 9.71
C ASN A 156 -10.74 8.17 8.38
N PHE A 157 -11.35 7.27 7.62
CA PHE A 157 -11.81 7.59 6.26
C PHE A 157 -13.32 7.42 6.09
N VAL A 158 -13.91 6.32 6.56
CA VAL A 158 -15.35 6.10 6.41
C VAL A 158 -16.15 6.97 7.38
N LYS A 159 -15.82 6.96 8.66
CA LYS A 159 -16.50 7.80 9.66
C LYS A 159 -16.38 9.30 9.39
N LYS A 160 -15.30 9.72 8.72
CA LYS A 160 -15.08 11.11 8.31
C LYS A 160 -15.70 11.45 6.95
N GLY A 161 -16.33 10.50 6.27
CA GLY A 161 -17.00 10.72 4.98
C GLY A 161 -16.03 10.91 3.80
N ILE A 162 -14.76 10.52 3.94
CA ILE A 162 -13.74 10.63 2.86
C ILE A 162 -13.99 9.54 1.82
N ILE A 163 -14.29 8.31 2.26
CA ILE A 163 -14.73 7.20 1.41
C ILE A 163 -16.01 6.58 1.98
N THR A 164 -16.77 5.90 1.14
CA THR A 164 -17.94 5.14 1.58
C THR A 164 -17.53 3.79 2.19
N PHE A 165 -18.44 3.16 2.94
CA PHE A 165 -18.23 1.79 3.44
C PHE A 165 -18.05 0.79 2.28
N GLY A 166 -18.81 0.95 1.20
CA GLY A 166 -18.66 0.13 -0.01
C GLY A 166 -17.26 0.24 -0.61
N GLN A 167 -16.71 1.46 -0.73
CA GLN A 167 -15.34 1.66 -1.21
C GLN A 167 -14.30 0.99 -0.28
N LEU A 168 -14.49 1.04 1.04
CA LEU A 168 -13.61 0.32 1.96
C LEU A 168 -13.60 -1.19 1.68
N ILE A 169 -14.77 -1.79 1.48
CA ILE A 169 -14.88 -3.22 1.15
C ILE A 169 -14.24 -3.53 -0.21
N ASP A 170 -14.44 -2.66 -1.19
CA ASP A 170 -13.79 -2.81 -2.51
C ASP A 170 -12.26 -2.76 -2.37
N LEU A 171 -11.72 -1.77 -1.67
CA LEU A 171 -10.28 -1.59 -1.49
C LEU A 171 -9.61 -2.74 -0.69
N MET A 172 -10.30 -3.35 0.27
CA MET A 172 -9.69 -4.36 1.15
C MET A 172 -10.10 -5.81 0.82
N SER A 173 -11.11 -6.01 -0.04
CA SER A 173 -11.62 -7.36 -0.33
C SER A 173 -11.92 -7.60 -1.80
N ASN A 174 -12.84 -6.86 -2.42
CA ASN A 174 -13.32 -7.17 -3.76
C ASN A 174 -12.25 -6.94 -4.83
N ASN A 175 -11.57 -5.81 -4.80
CA ASN A 175 -10.53 -5.47 -5.78
C ASN A 175 -9.31 -6.39 -5.70
N PRO A 176 -8.74 -6.69 -4.51
CA PRO A 176 -7.68 -7.69 -4.39
C PRO A 176 -8.08 -9.03 -4.99
N ARG A 177 -9.27 -9.54 -4.68
CA ARG A 177 -9.78 -10.80 -5.24
C ARG A 177 -9.86 -10.77 -6.76
N LYS A 178 -10.39 -9.69 -7.32
CA LYS A 178 -10.53 -9.50 -8.77
C LYS A 178 -9.17 -9.40 -9.47
N ILE A 179 -8.24 -8.61 -8.93
CA ILE A 179 -6.94 -8.34 -9.54
C ILE A 179 -6.04 -9.59 -9.50
N PHE A 180 -6.02 -10.28 -8.36
CA PHE A 180 -5.21 -11.48 -8.17
C PHE A 180 -5.94 -12.78 -8.53
N ASN A 181 -7.18 -12.68 -9.02
CA ASN A 181 -8.01 -13.83 -9.40
C ASN A 181 -8.19 -14.83 -8.24
N ILE A 182 -8.46 -14.32 -7.03
CA ILE A 182 -8.70 -15.10 -5.83
C ILE A 182 -10.19 -15.48 -5.79
N PRO A 183 -10.56 -16.77 -5.74
CA PRO A 183 -11.95 -17.15 -5.68
C PRO A 183 -12.65 -16.62 -4.42
N SER A 184 -13.89 -16.18 -4.56
CA SER A 184 -14.73 -15.82 -3.41
C SER A 184 -15.42 -17.08 -2.89
N SER A 185 -15.52 -17.19 -1.56
CA SER A 185 -16.35 -18.20 -0.90
C SER A 185 -17.56 -17.50 -0.28
N ASN A 186 -18.76 -18.01 -0.57
CA ASN A 186 -20.00 -17.54 0.09
C ASN A 186 -20.12 -18.07 1.53
N LYS A 187 -19.14 -18.88 1.98
CA LYS A 187 -19.13 -19.49 3.32
C LYS A 187 -18.31 -18.71 4.33
N ASP A 188 -17.45 -17.78 3.84
CA ASP A 188 -16.56 -16.99 4.69
C ASP A 188 -17.13 -15.58 4.85
N GLY A 189 -17.36 -15.19 6.08
CA GLY A 189 -17.85 -13.86 6.42
C GLY A 189 -17.27 -13.38 7.73
N ILE A 190 -17.10 -12.07 7.85
CA ILE A 190 -16.67 -11.40 9.08
C ILE A 190 -17.85 -10.57 9.57
N LEU A 191 -18.21 -10.73 10.84
CA LEU A 191 -19.15 -9.84 11.51
C LEU A 191 -18.38 -8.70 12.15
N VAL A 192 -18.72 -7.47 11.77
CA VAL A 192 -18.06 -6.26 12.28
C VAL A 192 -19.03 -5.44 13.10
N GLU A 193 -18.70 -5.17 14.35
CA GLU A 193 -19.42 -4.24 15.20
C GLU A 193 -18.89 -2.82 14.99
N VAL A 194 -19.51 -2.07 14.09
CA VAL A 194 -19.04 -0.75 13.62
C VAL A 194 -19.03 0.35 14.71
N ASN A 195 -19.72 0.15 15.81
CA ASN A 195 -19.77 1.09 16.95
C ASN A 195 -18.84 0.69 18.10
N ALA A 196 -18.23 -0.49 18.04
CA ALA A 196 -17.25 -0.93 19.04
C ALA A 196 -16.06 0.04 19.08
N LYS A 197 -15.54 0.25 20.29
CA LYS A 197 -14.32 1.04 20.51
C LYS A 197 -13.30 0.15 21.20
N HIS A 198 -12.11 0.14 20.66
CA HIS A 198 -11.00 -0.60 21.22
C HIS A 198 -9.77 0.30 21.29
N ASN A 199 -9.06 0.27 22.41
CA ASN A 199 -7.75 0.86 22.53
C ASN A 199 -6.70 -0.20 22.23
N VAL A 200 -6.02 -0.05 21.11
CA VAL A 200 -4.93 -0.94 20.71
C VAL A 200 -3.80 -0.88 21.73
N LYS A 201 -3.37 -2.01 22.22
CA LYS A 201 -2.25 -2.13 23.16
C LYS A 201 -1.12 -2.92 22.50
N ARG A 202 0.11 -2.53 22.79
CA ARG A 202 1.29 -3.16 22.20
C ARG A 202 1.38 -4.65 22.51
N GLU A 203 0.90 -5.06 23.68
CA GLU A 203 0.93 -6.43 24.16
C GLU A 203 -0.07 -7.37 23.43
N GLU A 204 -0.87 -6.81 22.53
CA GLU A 204 -1.83 -7.57 21.71
C GLU A 204 -1.20 -8.11 20.40
N PHE A 205 0.09 -7.77 20.14
CA PHE A 205 0.80 -8.08 18.89
C PHE A 205 2.12 -8.79 19.13
#